data_a6a9271adaf85589a6eae908cd993751
#
_entry.id   a6a9271adaf85589a6eae908cd993751
#
_cell.length_a   1.000
_cell.length_b   1.000
_cell.length_c   1.000
_cell.angle_alpha   90.00
_cell.angle_beta   90.00
_cell.angle_gamma   90.00
#
_symmetry.space_group_name_H-M   'P 1'
#
loop_
_entity.id
_entity.type
_entity.pdbx_description
1 polymer ?
#
loop_
_entity_poly.entity_id
_entity_poly.type
_entity_poly.pdbx_seq_one_letter_code
_entity_poly.pdbx_strand_id
1 'polypeptide(L)'
;MKKKFIKMAFEEESIMSGDELTEKLDGIIEEQKNMQLYKLKNTPVFLWEKKAESEYSLKFYHSYKTDMCDTALTVMVEKGLERSTLKGFFHKPKGIWAVFFGVIGSLFIDFLILSYCLLFVADFNLMKGLMISALATMVRIYVCVSLLELDRDRMKKIKEYVLPLIREKAKKENENEGN
;
A
#
# COMPACT_ATOMS: atom_id res chain seq x y z
N MET A 1 -19.38 1.11 -16.35
CA MET A 1 -18.26 0.13 -16.24
C MET A 1 -17.36 0.49 -15.07
N LYS A 2 -17.47 -0.15 -13.91
CA LYS A 2 -16.55 0.06 -12.79
C LYS A 2 -15.20 -0.58 -13.17
N LYS A 3 -14.15 0.23 -13.30
CA LYS A 3 -12.79 -0.22 -13.57
C LYS A 3 -12.36 -1.17 -12.44
N LYS A 4 -12.33 -2.48 -12.73
CA LYS A 4 -11.65 -3.47 -11.89
C LYS A 4 -10.14 -3.23 -12.05
N PHE A 5 -9.59 -2.26 -11.32
CA PHE A 5 -8.15 -2.20 -11.10
C PHE A 5 -7.75 -3.48 -10.38
N ILE A 6 -6.59 -4.02 -10.73
CA ILE A 6 -6.03 -5.24 -10.15
C ILE A 6 -5.88 -5.00 -8.63
N LYS A 7 -6.89 -5.40 -7.89
CA LYS A 7 -6.89 -5.36 -6.43
C LYS A 7 -6.24 -6.67 -6.00
N MET A 8 -5.13 -6.59 -5.28
CA MET A 8 -4.58 -7.78 -4.63
C MET A 8 -5.52 -8.15 -3.48
N ALA A 9 -6.15 -9.30 -3.60
CA ALA A 9 -7.04 -9.83 -2.57
C ALA A 9 -6.25 -10.22 -1.32
N PHE A 10 -6.87 -9.97 -0.18
CA PHE A 10 -6.44 -10.42 1.13
C PHE A 10 -7.59 -11.23 1.73
N GLU A 11 -7.33 -12.45 2.13
CA GLU A 11 -8.29 -13.32 2.79
C GLU A 11 -7.54 -14.18 3.79
N GLU A 12 -7.89 -14.02 5.07
CA GLU A 12 -7.26 -14.76 6.17
C GLU A 12 -8.32 -15.11 7.22
N GLU A 13 -8.25 -16.33 7.75
CA GLU A 13 -9.12 -16.77 8.83
C GLU A 13 -8.56 -16.37 10.19
N SER A 14 -9.43 -15.86 11.05
CA SER A 14 -9.14 -15.56 12.44
C SER A 14 -9.63 -16.70 13.33
N ILE A 15 -8.91 -16.96 14.42
CA ILE A 15 -9.35 -17.88 15.47
C ILE A 15 -10.38 -17.25 16.43
N MET A 16 -10.61 -15.95 16.29
CA MET A 16 -11.58 -15.18 17.10
C MET A 16 -12.94 -15.13 16.38
N SER A 17 -13.99 -15.02 17.15
CA SER A 17 -15.32 -14.70 16.63
C SER A 17 -15.33 -13.31 15.97
N GLY A 18 -16.34 -13.02 15.16
CA GLY A 18 -16.43 -11.71 14.49
C GLY A 18 -16.57 -10.54 15.48
N ASP A 19 -17.24 -10.75 16.58
CA ASP A 19 -17.44 -9.71 17.61
C ASP A 19 -16.16 -9.46 18.41
N GLU A 20 -15.45 -10.51 18.84
CA GLU A 20 -14.15 -10.40 19.49
C GLU A 20 -13.11 -9.68 18.63
N LEU A 21 -13.07 -10.03 17.34
CA LEU A 21 -12.14 -9.39 16.42
C LEU A 21 -12.48 -7.92 16.20
N THR A 22 -13.77 -7.59 16.09
CA THR A 22 -14.25 -6.21 15.96
C THR A 22 -13.89 -5.40 17.20
N GLU A 23 -14.14 -5.93 18.41
CA GLU A 23 -13.80 -5.28 19.67
C GLU A 23 -12.28 -5.04 19.79
N LYS A 24 -11.47 -6.04 19.41
CA LYS A 24 -10.01 -5.91 19.42
C LYS A 24 -9.53 -4.80 18.47
N LEU A 25 -10.07 -4.74 17.25
CA LEU A 25 -9.72 -3.69 16.27
C LEU A 25 -10.18 -2.30 16.75
N ASP A 26 -11.36 -2.20 17.32
CA ASP A 26 -11.89 -0.95 17.88
C ASP A 26 -11.02 -0.48 19.06
N GLY A 27 -10.57 -1.40 19.93
CA GLY A 27 -9.64 -1.10 21.02
C GLY A 27 -8.30 -0.54 20.51
N ILE A 28 -7.71 -1.15 19.48
CA ILE A 28 -6.48 -0.63 18.84
C ILE A 28 -6.69 0.77 18.28
N ILE A 29 -7.83 1.03 17.66
CA ILE A 29 -8.15 2.36 17.10
C ILE A 29 -8.24 3.41 18.22
N GLU A 30 -8.87 3.08 19.35
CA GLU A 30 -8.96 3.99 20.49
C GLU A 30 -7.58 4.30 21.10
N GLU A 31 -6.72 3.28 21.25
CA GLU A 31 -5.33 3.49 21.69
C GLU A 31 -4.57 4.41 20.75
N GLN A 32 -4.78 4.24 19.42
CA GLN A 32 -4.10 5.04 18.41
C GLN A 32 -4.57 6.50 18.37
N LYS A 33 -5.82 6.81 18.76
CA LYS A 33 -6.31 8.20 18.84
C LYS A 33 -5.50 9.05 19.82
N ASN A 34 -5.01 8.42 20.90
CA ASN A 34 -4.19 9.07 21.91
C ASN A 34 -2.70 9.16 21.52
N MET A 35 -2.31 8.52 20.43
CA MET A 35 -0.93 8.48 19.98
C MET A 35 -0.54 9.79 19.28
N GLN A 36 0.48 10.48 19.81
CA GLN A 36 0.99 11.70 19.23
C GLN A 36 1.87 11.39 17.99
N LEU A 37 1.26 11.22 16.85
CA LEU A 37 1.91 10.83 15.57
C LEU A 37 3.10 11.70 15.19
N TYR A 38 3.11 12.99 15.56
CA TYR A 38 4.22 13.91 15.28
C TYR A 38 5.51 13.56 16.04
N LYS A 39 5.44 12.79 17.14
CA LYS A 39 6.61 12.31 17.88
C LYS A 39 7.27 11.10 17.25
N LEU A 40 6.58 10.43 16.33
CA LEU A 40 7.04 9.21 15.66
C LEU A 40 7.79 9.51 14.35
N LYS A 41 8.53 10.61 14.30
CA LYS A 41 9.38 10.94 13.15
C LYS A 41 10.30 9.76 12.84
N ASN A 42 10.24 9.26 11.59
CA ASN A 42 11.05 8.17 11.04
C ASN A 42 10.79 6.75 11.60
N THR A 43 9.75 6.54 12.38
CA THR A 43 9.36 5.20 12.80
C THR A 43 8.22 4.69 11.91
N PRO A 44 8.28 3.47 11.39
CA PRO A 44 7.17 2.89 10.63
C PRO A 44 5.97 2.70 11.55
N VAL A 45 4.81 3.18 11.13
CA VAL A 45 3.58 3.16 11.92
C VAL A 45 2.45 2.50 11.14
N PHE A 46 1.71 1.62 11.81
CA PHE A 46 0.49 1.02 11.30
C PHE A 46 -0.71 1.74 11.92
N LEU A 47 -1.56 2.33 11.09
CA LEU A 47 -2.75 3.06 11.55
C LEU A 47 -4.02 2.38 11.08
N TRP A 48 -4.86 1.99 12.03
CA TRP A 48 -6.19 1.50 11.78
C TRP A 48 -7.21 2.64 11.75
N GLU A 49 -8.16 2.55 10.83
CA GLU A 49 -9.26 3.49 10.68
C GLU A 49 -10.54 2.69 10.43
N LYS A 50 -11.58 2.92 11.22
CA LYS A 50 -12.90 2.32 11.02
C LYS A 50 -13.64 3.12 9.97
N LYS A 51 -14.11 2.45 8.89
CA LYS A 51 -14.87 3.07 7.80
C LYS A 51 -16.35 2.82 7.91
N ALA A 52 -16.72 1.62 8.35
CA ALA A 52 -18.09 1.21 8.59
C ALA A 52 -18.12 0.21 9.75
N GLU A 53 -19.28 -0.31 10.10
CA GLU A 53 -19.48 -1.20 11.25
C GLU A 53 -18.54 -2.43 11.25
N SER A 54 -18.32 -3.03 10.08
CA SER A 54 -17.42 -4.18 9.89
C SER A 54 -16.29 -3.93 8.91
N GLU A 55 -16.11 -2.69 8.44
CA GLU A 55 -15.10 -2.32 7.45
C GLU A 55 -13.99 -1.47 8.09
N TYR A 56 -12.76 -1.94 7.97
CA TYR A 56 -11.56 -1.33 8.52
C TYR A 56 -10.55 -1.04 7.43
N SER A 57 -9.75 0.01 7.62
CA SER A 57 -8.64 0.36 6.74
C SER A 57 -7.36 0.42 7.57
N LEU A 58 -6.35 -0.32 7.15
CA LEU A 58 -5.02 -0.29 7.72
C LEU A 58 -4.09 0.44 6.76
N LYS A 59 -3.46 1.50 7.24
CA LYS A 59 -2.46 2.26 6.51
C LYS A 59 -1.08 2.02 7.13
N PHE A 60 -0.08 1.84 6.29
CA PHE A 60 1.31 1.72 6.71
C PHE A 60 2.07 2.97 6.30
N TYR A 61 2.57 3.72 7.28
CA TYR A 61 3.39 4.90 7.08
C TYR A 61 4.86 4.56 7.37
N HIS A 62 5.72 4.74 6.38
CA HIS A 62 7.17 4.59 6.57
C HIS A 62 7.82 5.87 7.10
N SER A 63 7.26 7.03 6.77
CA SER A 63 7.66 8.34 7.25
C SER A 63 6.46 9.28 7.23
N TYR A 64 6.26 10.02 8.30
CA TYR A 64 5.14 10.97 8.47
C TYR A 64 4.98 12.02 7.35
N LYS A 65 5.98 12.18 6.48
CA LYS A 65 5.97 13.23 5.44
C LYS A 65 5.46 12.80 4.07
N THR A 66 5.14 11.54 3.83
CA THR A 66 4.82 11.05 2.47
C THR A 66 3.47 10.36 2.41
N ASP A 67 2.37 11.11 2.54
CA ASP A 67 1.00 10.61 2.32
C ASP A 67 0.75 10.07 0.90
N MET A 68 1.62 10.42 -0.07
CA MET A 68 1.41 10.06 -1.48
C MET A 68 1.75 8.62 -1.85
N CYS A 69 2.50 7.93 -1.01
CA CYS A 69 3.04 6.59 -1.35
C CYS A 69 2.62 5.49 -0.36
N ASP A 70 1.60 5.71 0.44
CA ASP A 70 1.23 4.74 1.47
C ASP A 70 0.30 3.65 0.95
N THR A 71 0.75 2.43 1.12
CA THR A 71 -0.05 1.24 0.82
C THR A 71 -1.10 1.08 1.90
N ALA A 72 -2.36 0.91 1.52
CA ALA A 72 -3.46 0.69 2.43
C ALA A 72 -4.12 -0.68 2.18
N LEU A 73 -4.49 -1.36 3.25
CA LEU A 73 -5.32 -2.56 3.22
C LEU A 73 -6.71 -2.21 3.73
N THR A 74 -7.74 -2.39 2.92
CA THR A 74 -9.13 -2.33 3.40
C THR A 74 -9.62 -3.75 3.61
N VAL A 75 -10.12 -4.02 4.80
CA VAL A 75 -10.67 -5.33 5.19
C VAL A 75 -12.08 -5.20 5.68
N MET A 76 -12.86 -6.24 5.44
CA MET A 76 -14.19 -6.46 6.01
C MET A 76 -14.12 -7.68 6.91
N VAL A 77 -14.67 -7.56 8.10
CA VAL A 77 -14.81 -8.68 9.05
C VAL A 77 -16.09 -9.42 8.71
N GLU A 78 -15.97 -10.62 8.15
CA GLU A 78 -17.10 -11.53 7.98
C GLU A 78 -17.31 -12.33 9.25
N LYS A 79 -18.44 -12.12 9.91
CA LYS A 79 -18.75 -12.74 11.19
C LYS A 79 -19.13 -14.21 10.98
N GLY A 80 -18.37 -15.13 11.60
CA GLY A 80 -18.73 -16.52 11.82
C GLY A 80 -19.00 -16.73 13.31
N LEU A 81 -19.71 -17.80 13.66
CA LEU A 81 -20.09 -18.10 15.06
C LEU A 81 -18.87 -18.39 15.96
N GLU A 82 -17.91 -19.18 15.47
CA GLU A 82 -16.70 -19.56 16.23
C GLU A 82 -15.43 -18.92 15.67
N ARG A 83 -15.44 -18.58 14.38
CA ARG A 83 -14.31 -18.00 13.67
C ARG A 83 -14.80 -16.90 12.76
N SER A 84 -13.94 -15.94 12.51
CA SER A 84 -14.22 -14.88 11.55
C SER A 84 -13.22 -14.93 10.39
N THR A 85 -13.60 -14.32 9.27
CA THR A 85 -12.71 -14.18 8.12
C THR A 85 -12.51 -12.70 7.81
N LEU A 86 -11.25 -12.28 7.71
CA LEU A 86 -10.91 -10.97 7.18
C LEU A 86 -10.77 -11.06 5.67
N LYS A 87 -11.72 -10.47 4.95
CA LYS A 87 -11.65 -10.33 3.50
C LYS A 87 -11.40 -8.90 3.11
N GLY A 88 -10.49 -8.68 2.20
CA GLY A 88 -10.17 -7.33 1.80
C GLY A 88 -9.31 -7.25 0.55
N PHE A 89 -8.77 -6.06 0.35
CA PHE A 89 -7.89 -5.80 -0.78
C PHE A 89 -6.91 -4.67 -0.47
N PHE A 90 -5.72 -4.79 -1.05
CA PHE A 90 -4.72 -3.75 -1.01
C PHE A 90 -5.04 -2.66 -2.02
N HIS A 91 -4.99 -1.42 -1.55
CA HIS A 91 -5.06 -0.24 -2.39
C HIS A 91 -3.66 0.22 -2.75
N LYS A 92 -3.41 0.40 -4.04
CA LYS A 92 -2.17 1.06 -4.48
C LYS A 92 -2.29 2.57 -4.26
N PRO A 93 -1.23 3.19 -3.73
CA PRO A 93 -1.20 4.64 -3.54
C PRO A 93 -1.39 5.37 -4.87
N LYS A 94 -2.12 6.48 -4.82
CA LYS A 94 -2.35 7.34 -6.00
C LYS A 94 -1.03 7.84 -6.61
N GLY A 95 0.00 8.03 -5.80
CA GLY A 95 1.32 8.45 -6.23
C GLY A 95 2.01 7.47 -7.19
N ILE A 96 1.85 6.16 -7.01
CA ILE A 96 2.39 5.15 -7.94
C ILE A 96 1.76 5.31 -9.33
N TRP A 97 0.46 5.57 -9.40
CA TRP A 97 -0.23 5.81 -10.65
C TRP A 97 0.22 7.11 -11.32
N ALA A 98 0.43 8.18 -10.54
CA ALA A 98 0.93 9.44 -11.07
C ALA A 98 2.32 9.28 -11.69
N VAL A 99 3.23 8.54 -11.03
CA VAL A 99 4.56 8.23 -11.57
C VAL A 99 4.44 7.38 -12.83
N PHE A 100 3.60 6.36 -12.83
CA PHE A 100 3.42 5.49 -14.00
C PHE A 100 2.91 6.27 -15.22
N PHE A 101 1.89 7.11 -15.05
CA PHE A 101 1.39 7.99 -16.12
C PHE A 101 2.43 9.05 -16.51
N GLY A 102 3.21 9.56 -15.57
CA GLY A 102 4.32 10.47 -15.85
C GLY A 102 5.39 9.83 -16.71
N VAL A 103 5.73 8.56 -16.47
CA VAL A 103 6.68 7.80 -17.29
C VAL A 103 6.14 7.58 -18.71
N ILE A 104 4.88 7.18 -18.85
CA ILE A 104 4.26 7.01 -20.19
C ILE A 104 4.23 8.34 -20.93
N GLY A 105 3.83 9.43 -20.28
CA GLY A 105 3.80 10.77 -20.88
C GLY A 105 5.19 11.24 -21.32
N SER A 106 6.22 10.96 -20.50
CA SER A 106 7.60 11.35 -20.85
C SER A 106 8.16 10.55 -22.04
N LEU A 107 7.77 9.28 -22.22
CA LEU A 107 8.13 8.51 -23.41
C LEU A 107 7.51 9.11 -24.68
N PHE A 108 6.28 9.58 -24.59
CA PHE A 108 5.63 10.26 -25.70
C PHE A 108 6.31 11.59 -26.05
N ILE A 109 6.73 12.37 -25.04
CA ILE A 109 7.51 13.60 -25.23
C ILE A 109 8.85 13.29 -25.90
N ASP A 110 9.58 12.27 -25.46
CA ASP A 110 10.84 11.85 -26.08
C ASP A 110 10.65 11.51 -27.55
N PHE A 111 9.58 10.80 -27.89
CA PHE A 111 9.25 10.47 -29.27
C PHE A 111 9.01 11.73 -30.12
N LEU A 112 8.27 12.71 -29.58
CA LEU A 112 8.03 14.00 -30.28
C LEU A 112 9.32 14.78 -30.49
N ILE A 113 10.19 14.85 -29.48
CA ILE A 113 11.49 15.54 -29.57
C ILE A 113 12.38 14.87 -30.63
N LEU A 114 12.47 13.55 -30.62
CA LEU A 114 13.25 12.78 -31.60
C LEU A 114 12.74 13.03 -33.05
N SER A 115 11.43 12.98 -33.19
CA SER A 115 10.77 13.25 -34.48
C SER A 115 11.03 14.68 -34.97
N TYR A 116 10.93 15.66 -34.07
CA TYR A 116 11.24 17.06 -34.41
C TYR A 116 12.71 17.24 -34.81
N CYS A 117 13.64 16.68 -34.06
CA CYS A 117 15.08 16.78 -34.36
C CYS A 117 15.39 16.13 -35.75
N LEU A 118 14.74 15.02 -36.06
CA LEU A 118 14.93 14.30 -37.29
C LEU A 118 14.44 15.10 -38.51
N LEU A 119 13.37 15.88 -38.35
CA LEU A 119 12.74 16.64 -39.45
C LEU A 119 13.34 18.04 -39.65
N PHE A 120 13.80 18.68 -38.58
CA PHE A 120 14.11 20.13 -38.61
C PHE A 120 15.54 20.47 -38.21
N VAL A 121 16.33 19.54 -37.65
CA VAL A 121 17.70 19.82 -37.23
C VAL A 121 18.68 19.29 -38.32
N ALA A 122 19.36 20.21 -39.02
CA ALA A 122 20.43 19.82 -39.91
C ALA A 122 21.55 19.12 -39.10
N ASP A 123 22.13 18.06 -39.68
CA ASP A 123 23.20 17.27 -39.06
C ASP A 123 22.84 16.54 -37.74
N PHE A 124 21.55 16.28 -37.53
CA PHE A 124 21.11 15.49 -36.38
C PHE A 124 21.66 14.06 -36.45
N ASN A 125 22.46 13.71 -35.44
CA ASN A 125 22.98 12.35 -35.31
C ASN A 125 21.95 11.41 -34.66
N LEU A 126 21.19 10.70 -35.49
CA LEU A 126 20.14 9.78 -35.06
C LEU A 126 20.64 8.74 -34.05
N MET A 127 21.85 8.19 -34.24
CA MET A 127 22.41 7.19 -33.32
C MET A 127 22.64 7.75 -31.93
N LYS A 128 23.17 8.97 -31.79
CA LYS A 128 23.33 9.63 -30.51
C LYS A 128 21.98 9.92 -29.85
N GLY A 129 21.01 10.41 -30.61
CA GLY A 129 19.65 10.65 -30.12
C GLY A 129 18.99 9.38 -29.59
N LEU A 130 19.09 8.28 -30.31
CA LEU A 130 18.56 6.97 -29.88
C LEU A 130 19.26 6.45 -28.62
N MET A 131 20.58 6.58 -28.51
CA MET A 131 21.32 6.17 -27.32
C MET A 131 20.89 6.95 -26.06
N ILE A 132 20.71 8.26 -26.17
CA ILE A 132 20.25 9.10 -25.05
C ILE A 132 18.82 8.71 -24.65
N SER A 133 17.93 8.52 -25.61
CA SER A 133 16.55 8.09 -25.34
C SER A 133 16.49 6.69 -24.71
N ALA A 134 17.31 5.75 -25.16
CA ALA A 134 17.42 4.43 -24.58
C ALA A 134 17.91 4.48 -23.11
N LEU A 135 18.93 5.27 -22.84
CA LEU A 135 19.45 5.45 -21.47
C LEU A 135 18.37 6.06 -20.55
N ALA A 136 17.69 7.11 -20.99
CA ALA A 136 16.60 7.72 -20.26
C ALA A 136 15.46 6.73 -19.98
N THR A 137 15.13 5.89 -20.95
CA THR A 137 14.12 4.84 -20.81
C THR A 137 14.52 3.80 -19.77
N MET A 138 15.79 3.36 -19.76
CA MET A 138 16.31 2.43 -18.73
C MET A 138 16.19 3.01 -17.34
N VAL A 139 16.53 4.28 -17.13
CA VAL A 139 16.39 4.95 -15.84
C VAL A 139 14.92 4.99 -15.39
N ARG A 140 13.99 5.29 -16.30
CA ARG A 140 12.55 5.30 -16.01
C ARG A 140 12.03 3.91 -15.62
N ILE A 141 12.43 2.87 -16.35
CA ILE A 141 12.08 1.48 -16.03
C ILE A 141 12.59 1.12 -14.64
N TYR A 142 13.84 1.46 -14.34
CA TYR A 142 14.42 1.23 -13.02
C TYR A 142 13.61 1.89 -11.89
N VAL A 143 13.22 3.15 -12.06
CA VAL A 143 12.37 3.86 -11.09
C VAL A 143 11.03 3.17 -10.91
N CYS A 144 10.37 2.76 -12.01
CA CYS A 144 9.10 2.05 -11.92
C CYS A 144 9.23 0.70 -11.18
N VAL A 145 10.27 -0.07 -11.48
CA VAL A 145 10.51 -1.36 -10.83
C VAL A 145 10.77 -1.17 -9.34
N SER A 146 11.62 -0.20 -8.97
CA SER A 146 11.92 0.11 -7.57
C SER A 146 10.68 0.53 -6.77
N LEU A 147 9.77 1.28 -7.38
CA LEU A 147 8.50 1.66 -6.74
C LEU A 147 7.55 0.46 -6.54
N LEU A 148 7.52 -0.46 -7.52
CA LEU A 148 6.72 -1.69 -7.40
C LEU A 148 7.27 -2.63 -6.31
N GLU A 149 8.58 -2.76 -6.21
CA GLU A 149 9.23 -3.54 -5.15
C GLU A 149 8.94 -2.95 -3.77
N LEU A 150 9.04 -1.62 -3.64
CA LEU A 150 8.73 -0.92 -2.39
C LEU A 150 7.27 -1.13 -1.96
N ASP A 151 6.32 -1.10 -2.90
CA ASP A 151 4.91 -1.38 -2.62
C ASP A 151 4.70 -2.84 -2.19
N ARG A 152 5.40 -3.78 -2.82
CA ARG A 152 5.36 -5.20 -2.45
C ARG A 152 5.89 -5.45 -1.04
N ASP A 153 6.99 -4.81 -0.67
CA ASP A 153 7.56 -4.90 0.67
C ASP A 153 6.62 -4.33 1.73
N ARG A 154 5.93 -3.23 1.42
CA ARG A 154 4.91 -2.65 2.31
C ARG A 154 3.72 -3.58 2.50
N MET A 155 3.22 -4.20 1.43
CA MET A 155 2.15 -5.19 1.54
C MET A 155 2.57 -6.39 2.39
N LYS A 156 3.83 -6.84 2.26
CA LYS A 156 4.38 -7.90 3.10
C LYS A 156 4.41 -7.51 4.57
N LYS A 157 4.89 -6.32 4.91
CA LYS A 157 4.90 -5.79 6.29
C LYS A 157 3.49 -5.66 6.87
N ILE A 158 2.51 -5.21 6.09
CA ILE A 158 1.11 -5.16 6.52
C ILE A 158 0.61 -6.58 6.85
N LYS A 159 0.89 -7.58 6.00
CA LYS A 159 0.52 -8.97 6.28
C LYS A 159 1.19 -9.50 7.53
N GLU A 160 2.49 -9.28 7.69
CA GLU A 160 3.26 -9.68 8.88
C GLU A 160 2.75 -9.04 10.17
N TYR A 161 2.19 -7.84 10.10
CA TYR A 161 1.56 -7.17 11.23
C TYR A 161 0.16 -7.72 11.53
N VAL A 162 -0.66 -7.96 10.50
CA VAL A 162 -2.06 -8.41 10.67
C VAL A 162 -2.13 -9.87 11.12
N LEU A 163 -1.28 -10.76 10.59
CA LEU A 163 -1.35 -12.20 10.88
C LEU A 163 -1.26 -12.54 12.37
N PRO A 164 -0.30 -12.04 13.15
CA PRO A 164 -0.27 -12.28 14.59
C PRO A 164 -1.52 -11.76 15.30
N LEU A 165 -1.98 -10.57 14.91
CA LEU A 165 -3.11 -9.88 15.52
C LEU A 165 -4.41 -10.70 15.45
N ILE A 166 -4.64 -11.41 14.32
CA ILE A 166 -5.83 -12.25 14.11
C ILE A 166 -5.68 -13.67 14.68
N ARG A 167 -4.44 -14.10 14.97
CA ARG A 167 -4.13 -15.46 15.51
C ARG A 167 -3.91 -15.47 17.00
N GLU A 168 -3.63 -14.34 17.64
CA GLU A 168 -3.52 -14.25 19.09
C GLU A 168 -4.92 -14.17 19.71
N LYS A 169 -5.36 -15.22 20.41
CA LYS A 169 -6.44 -15.11 21.38
C LYS A 169 -6.06 -14.07 22.43
N ALA A 170 -6.99 -13.21 22.78
CA ALA A 170 -6.78 -12.23 23.84
C ALA A 170 -6.31 -12.99 25.09
N LYS A 171 -5.09 -12.66 25.55
CA LYS A 171 -4.41 -13.26 26.73
C LYS A 171 -5.13 -12.96 28.07
N LYS A 172 -6.38 -12.53 28.06
CA LYS A 172 -7.11 -12.06 29.24
C LYS A 172 -7.73 -13.14 30.13
N GLU A 173 -7.67 -14.43 29.79
CA GLU A 173 -8.34 -15.45 30.62
C GLU A 173 -7.46 -16.19 31.64
N ASN A 174 -6.13 -16.01 31.58
CA ASN A 174 -5.24 -16.83 32.46
C ASN A 174 -4.72 -16.12 33.72
N GLU A 175 -5.16 -14.91 34.07
CA GLU A 175 -4.73 -14.25 35.32
C GLU A 175 -5.76 -14.32 36.47
N ASN A 176 -6.98 -14.84 36.22
CA ASN A 176 -8.02 -14.93 37.28
C ASN A 176 -8.25 -16.33 37.86
N GLU A 177 -7.51 -17.36 37.42
CA GLU A 177 -7.62 -18.70 38.05
C GLU A 177 -6.48 -19.00 39.04
N GLY A 178 -5.75 -17.99 39.49
CA GLY A 178 -4.60 -18.13 40.40
C GLY A 178 -4.70 -17.30 41.70
N ASN A 179 -5.92 -17.21 42.29
CA ASN A 179 -6.04 -16.75 43.69
C ASN A 179 -7.18 -17.49 44.38
#